data_21e9b502e2bbaa5c8a3ecc44ad6a7f3c
#
_entry.id   21e9b502e2bbaa5c8a3ecc44ad6a7f3c
#
_cell.length_a   1.000
_cell.length_b   1.000
_cell.length_c   1.000
_cell.angle_alpha   90.00
_cell.angle_beta   90.00
_cell.angle_gamma   90.00
#
_symmetry.space_group_name_H-M   'P 1'
#
loop_
_entity.id
_entity.type
_entity.pdbx_description
1 polymer ?
#
loop_
_entity_poly.entity_id
_entity_poly.type
_entity_poly.pdbx_seq_one_letter_code
_entity_poly.pdbx_strand_id
1 'polypeptide(L)'
;MKEKIKLIVLIIIFIGIIISLNLILNNENIENSNNIITENEQKIPVTSLYDGNVIVVTEENFEDEVLKADKTVLVDFYADWCGPCKILSPIIEEVAKENPNLKVVKIDVDQNQNLVYEYKAYSIPTLVVIENGKETNRAVGAIPKEEVLELIK
;
A
#
# COMPACT_ATOMS: atom_id res chain seq x y z
N MET A 1 24.49 60.71 20.60
CA MET A 1 23.26 59.87 20.59
C MET A 1 22.78 59.54 19.16
N LYS A 2 22.68 60.48 18.26
CA LYS A 2 22.14 60.27 16.90
C LYS A 2 22.93 59.24 16.05
N GLU A 3 24.25 59.22 16.16
CA GLU A 3 25.08 58.27 15.40
C GLU A 3 24.91 56.81 15.87
N LYS A 4 24.78 56.57 17.17
CA LYS A 4 24.52 55.23 17.71
C LYS A 4 23.15 54.66 17.27
N ILE A 5 22.14 55.56 17.16
CA ILE A 5 20.81 55.16 16.70
C ILE A 5 20.82 54.78 15.23
N LYS A 6 21.55 55.50 14.38
CA LYS A 6 21.74 55.17 12.94
C LYS A 6 22.37 53.78 12.77
N LEU A 7 23.40 53.51 13.57
CA LEU A 7 24.10 52.22 13.52
C LEU A 7 23.18 51.06 13.93
N ILE A 8 22.40 51.22 14.97
CA ILE A 8 21.40 50.23 15.42
C ILE A 8 20.34 49.97 14.35
N VAL A 9 19.84 50.99 13.71
CA VAL A 9 18.85 50.87 12.61
C VAL A 9 19.43 50.11 11.43
N LEU A 10 20.70 50.42 11.03
CA LEU A 10 21.38 49.70 9.97
C LEU A 10 21.56 48.19 10.29
N ILE A 11 21.91 47.87 11.53
CA ILE A 11 22.07 46.46 11.97
C ILE A 11 20.75 45.73 11.88
N ILE A 12 19.64 46.34 12.33
CA ILE A 12 18.30 45.73 12.26
C ILE A 12 17.88 45.46 10.82
N ILE A 13 18.12 46.41 9.92
CA ILE A 13 17.85 46.26 8.49
C ILE A 13 18.68 45.12 7.91
N PHE A 14 19.99 45.03 8.26
CA PHE A 14 20.88 43.97 7.76
C PHE A 14 20.44 42.57 8.24
N ILE A 15 20.05 42.47 9.51
CA ILE A 15 19.51 41.21 10.08
C ILE A 15 18.20 40.82 9.38
N GLY A 16 17.31 41.77 9.11
CA GLY A 16 16.07 41.55 8.35
C GLY A 16 16.31 41.00 6.94
N ILE A 17 17.31 41.54 6.24
CA ILE A 17 17.70 41.08 4.90
C ILE A 17 18.25 39.66 4.95
N ILE A 18 19.09 39.33 5.95
CA ILE A 18 19.65 37.98 6.11
C ILE A 18 18.56 36.95 6.40
N ILE A 19 17.60 37.28 7.28
CA ILE A 19 16.46 36.41 7.60
C ILE A 19 15.60 36.19 6.35
N SER A 20 15.30 37.25 5.59
CA SER A 20 14.53 37.16 4.37
C SER A 20 15.23 36.30 3.31
N LEU A 21 16.55 36.46 3.16
CA LEU A 21 17.35 35.67 2.22
C LEU A 21 17.40 34.19 2.61
N ASN A 22 17.54 33.88 3.91
CA ASN A 22 17.49 32.50 4.39
C ASN A 22 16.13 31.83 4.17
N LEU A 23 15.03 32.59 4.32
CA LEU A 23 13.68 32.07 4.04
C LEU A 23 13.50 31.75 2.55
N ILE A 24 14.05 32.58 1.66
CA ILE A 24 13.98 32.35 0.21
C ILE A 24 14.83 31.13 -0.17
N LEU A 25 16.06 31.02 0.33
CA LEU A 25 16.97 29.90 0.06
C LEU A 25 16.44 28.57 0.62
N ASN A 26 15.78 28.61 1.79
CA ASN A 26 15.14 27.39 2.33
C ASN A 26 13.89 26.99 1.55
N ASN A 27 13.16 27.94 0.95
CA ASN A 27 12.00 27.65 0.13
C ASN A 27 12.41 27.01 -1.21
N GLU A 28 13.49 27.46 -1.83
CA GLU A 28 14.04 26.84 -3.05
C GLU A 28 14.60 25.43 -2.80
N ASN A 29 15.18 25.17 -1.62
CA ASN A 29 15.63 23.83 -1.26
C ASN A 29 14.51 22.85 -0.98
N ILE A 30 13.32 23.30 -0.54
CA ILE A 30 12.16 22.45 -0.34
C ILE A 30 11.52 22.08 -1.69
N GLU A 31 11.44 23.02 -2.64
CA GLU A 31 10.94 22.72 -3.99
C GLU A 31 11.90 21.82 -4.78
N ASN A 32 13.19 22.00 -4.64
CA ASN A 32 14.19 21.17 -5.33
C ASN A 32 14.34 19.77 -4.70
N SER A 33 14.08 19.60 -3.39
CA SER A 33 13.99 18.29 -2.75
C SER A 33 12.77 17.50 -3.23
N ASN A 34 11.65 18.17 -3.47
CA ASN A 34 10.44 17.51 -3.97
C ASN A 34 10.55 17.11 -5.45
N ASN A 35 11.41 17.77 -6.24
CA ASN A 35 11.64 17.42 -7.65
C ASN A 35 12.73 16.36 -7.89
N ILE A 36 13.58 16.07 -6.90
CA ILE A 36 14.65 15.04 -7.04
C ILE A 36 14.14 13.64 -6.65
N ILE A 37 13.02 13.54 -5.92
CA ILE A 37 12.40 12.25 -5.56
C ILE A 37 11.52 11.69 -6.69
N THR A 38 11.27 12.46 -7.76
CA THR A 38 10.32 12.08 -8.83
C THR A 38 10.93 11.40 -10.05
N GLU A 39 12.23 11.09 -10.09
CA GLU A 39 12.80 10.51 -11.32
C GLU A 39 13.19 9.02 -11.25
N ASN A 40 13.07 8.32 -10.12
CA ASN A 40 13.38 6.88 -10.08
C ASN A 40 12.50 6.01 -9.17
N GLU A 41 11.46 6.54 -8.53
CA GLU A 41 10.37 5.69 -8.10
C GLU A 41 9.33 5.70 -9.22
N GLN A 42 9.43 4.73 -10.08
CA GLN A 42 8.36 4.34 -10.97
C GLN A 42 7.21 3.88 -10.06
N LYS A 43 6.42 4.87 -9.57
CA LYS A 43 5.14 4.60 -8.91
C LYS A 43 4.32 3.87 -9.95
N ILE A 44 4.36 2.54 -9.88
CA ILE A 44 3.51 1.68 -10.71
C ILE A 44 2.09 2.18 -10.45
N PRO A 45 1.39 2.69 -11.48
CA PRO A 45 0.02 3.17 -11.27
C PRO A 45 -0.75 2.02 -10.63
N VAL A 46 -1.49 2.28 -9.55
CA VAL A 46 -2.30 1.26 -8.85
C VAL A 46 -3.18 0.50 -9.83
N THR A 47 -3.55 1.13 -10.94
CA THR A 47 -4.28 0.54 -12.08
C THR A 47 -3.54 -0.62 -12.77
N SER A 48 -2.21 -0.73 -12.68
CA SER A 48 -1.45 -1.85 -13.27
C SER A 48 -1.34 -3.06 -12.34
N LEU A 49 -1.80 -2.90 -11.08
CA LEU A 49 -1.85 -3.97 -10.07
C LEU A 49 -3.20 -4.70 -10.10
N TYR A 50 -4.11 -4.34 -11.02
CA TYR A 50 -5.41 -4.98 -11.16
C TYR A 50 -5.37 -6.03 -12.26
N ASP A 51 -5.64 -7.27 -11.90
CA ASP A 51 -5.95 -8.36 -12.83
C ASP A 51 -7.49 -8.57 -12.79
N GLY A 52 -8.19 -7.79 -13.61
CA GLY A 52 -9.66 -7.80 -13.59
C GLY A 52 -10.26 -7.28 -12.27
N ASN A 53 -10.96 -8.13 -11.53
CA ASN A 53 -11.59 -7.81 -10.25
C ASN A 53 -10.72 -8.18 -9.02
N VAL A 54 -9.49 -8.64 -9.25
CA VAL A 54 -8.55 -9.06 -8.20
C VAL A 54 -7.40 -8.06 -8.11
N ILE A 55 -7.09 -7.58 -6.92
CA ILE A 55 -6.05 -6.57 -6.65
C ILE A 55 -4.77 -7.28 -6.20
N VAL A 56 -3.63 -6.90 -6.77
CA VAL A 56 -2.32 -7.33 -6.25
C VAL A 56 -1.94 -6.43 -5.08
N VAL A 57 -1.66 -7.04 -3.92
CA VAL A 57 -1.32 -6.35 -2.68
C VAL A 57 0.10 -6.72 -2.25
N THR A 58 0.82 -5.73 -1.75
CA THR A 58 2.16 -5.84 -1.18
C THR A 58 2.17 -5.38 0.27
N GLU A 59 3.28 -5.56 0.98
CA GLU A 59 3.46 -5.06 2.35
C GLU A 59 3.19 -3.56 2.46
N GLU A 60 3.49 -2.78 1.40
CA GLU A 60 3.36 -1.32 1.39
C GLU A 60 1.92 -0.82 1.37
N ASN A 61 1.02 -1.55 0.70
CA ASN A 61 -0.38 -1.14 0.55
C ASN A 61 -1.37 -2.04 1.32
N PHE A 62 -0.89 -3.06 2.03
CA PHE A 62 -1.72 -4.02 2.77
C PHE A 62 -2.64 -3.37 3.79
N GLU A 63 -2.13 -2.41 4.56
CA GLU A 63 -2.91 -1.72 5.57
C GLU A 63 -4.11 -0.99 4.95
N ASP A 64 -3.89 -0.28 3.84
CA ASP A 64 -4.93 0.52 3.19
C ASP A 64 -5.90 -0.36 2.39
N GLU A 65 -5.39 -1.40 1.71
CA GLU A 65 -6.18 -2.25 0.84
C GLU A 65 -6.93 -3.36 1.58
N VAL A 66 -6.43 -3.80 2.73
CA VAL A 66 -6.97 -4.94 3.48
C VAL A 66 -7.50 -4.53 4.84
N LEU A 67 -6.65 -3.95 5.71
CA LEU A 67 -7.04 -3.70 7.11
C LEU A 67 -8.05 -2.56 7.26
N LYS A 68 -7.96 -1.53 6.41
CA LYS A 68 -8.87 -0.37 6.41
C LYS A 68 -10.03 -0.51 5.42
N ALA A 69 -10.16 -1.67 4.77
CA ALA A 69 -11.26 -1.90 3.85
C ALA A 69 -12.61 -1.86 4.58
N ASP A 70 -13.60 -1.23 3.95
CA ASP A 70 -14.99 -1.15 4.40
C ASP A 70 -15.86 -2.37 4.01
N LYS A 71 -15.23 -3.33 3.30
CA LYS A 71 -15.84 -4.56 2.79
C LYS A 71 -15.13 -5.78 3.37
N THR A 72 -15.78 -6.93 3.31
CA THR A 72 -15.11 -8.23 3.49
C THR A 72 -14.01 -8.38 2.44
N VAL A 73 -12.81 -8.75 2.87
CA VAL A 73 -11.67 -8.97 1.99
C VAL A 73 -11.29 -10.44 1.99
N LEU A 74 -11.22 -11.04 0.81
CA LEU A 74 -10.65 -12.36 0.60
C LEU A 74 -9.20 -12.20 0.12
N VAL A 75 -8.26 -12.65 0.93
CA VAL A 75 -6.81 -12.60 0.65
C VAL A 75 -6.36 -13.97 0.16
N ASP A 76 -5.76 -14.03 -1.04
CA ASP A 76 -5.13 -15.24 -1.62
C ASP A 76 -3.60 -15.12 -1.54
N PHE A 77 -2.98 -15.89 -0.66
CA PHE A 77 -1.52 -16.04 -0.62
C PHE A 77 -1.09 -17.09 -1.65
N TYR A 78 -0.34 -16.67 -2.65
CA TYR A 78 0.02 -17.48 -3.81
C TYR A 78 1.51 -17.34 -4.19
N ALA A 79 1.97 -18.16 -5.14
CA ALA A 79 3.20 -17.95 -5.89
C ALA A 79 3.03 -18.43 -7.34
N ASP A 80 3.81 -17.89 -8.26
CA ASP A 80 3.76 -18.23 -9.69
C ASP A 80 4.16 -19.69 -9.99
N TRP A 81 5.03 -20.26 -9.19
CA TRP A 81 5.46 -21.67 -9.33
C TRP A 81 4.49 -22.67 -8.69
N CYS A 82 3.48 -22.20 -7.96
CA CYS A 82 2.54 -23.05 -7.22
C CYS A 82 1.48 -23.65 -8.13
N GLY A 83 1.54 -24.94 -8.37
CA GLY A 83 0.57 -25.68 -9.19
C GLY A 83 -0.87 -25.59 -8.67
N PRO A 84 -1.16 -25.89 -7.37
CA PRO A 84 -2.49 -25.75 -6.79
C PRO A 84 -3.04 -24.31 -6.85
N CYS A 85 -2.18 -23.28 -6.75
CA CYS A 85 -2.60 -21.88 -6.87
C CYS A 85 -3.15 -21.59 -8.28
N LYS A 86 -2.54 -22.16 -9.33
CA LYS A 86 -3.04 -22.03 -10.70
C LYS A 86 -4.40 -22.68 -10.92
N ILE A 87 -4.76 -23.68 -10.14
CA ILE A 87 -6.09 -24.30 -10.16
C ILE A 87 -7.11 -23.40 -9.46
N LEU A 88 -6.71 -22.77 -8.35
CA LEU A 88 -7.58 -21.92 -7.54
C LEU A 88 -7.82 -20.55 -8.18
N SER A 89 -6.83 -19.97 -8.86
CA SER A 89 -6.92 -18.61 -9.43
C SER A 89 -8.19 -18.36 -10.27
N PRO A 90 -8.58 -19.19 -11.25
CA PRO A 90 -9.80 -18.94 -12.01
C PRO A 90 -11.07 -18.99 -11.14
N ILE A 91 -11.07 -19.79 -10.09
CA ILE A 91 -12.19 -19.87 -9.12
C ILE A 91 -12.29 -18.54 -8.35
N ILE A 92 -11.18 -18.01 -7.88
CA ILE A 92 -11.12 -16.73 -7.15
C ILE A 92 -11.55 -15.56 -8.04
N GLU A 93 -11.12 -15.53 -9.31
CA GLU A 93 -11.54 -14.52 -10.29
C GLU A 93 -13.05 -14.57 -10.55
N GLU A 94 -13.63 -15.77 -10.65
CA GLU A 94 -15.06 -15.96 -10.82
C GLU A 94 -15.83 -15.48 -9.59
N VAL A 95 -15.37 -15.84 -8.38
CA VAL A 95 -15.95 -15.39 -7.11
C VAL A 95 -15.90 -13.88 -6.99
N ALA A 96 -14.77 -13.25 -7.33
CA ALA A 96 -14.60 -11.80 -7.32
C ALA A 96 -15.61 -11.10 -8.26
N LYS A 97 -15.80 -11.66 -9.46
CA LYS A 97 -16.70 -11.12 -10.47
C LYS A 97 -18.18 -11.21 -10.05
N GLU A 98 -18.55 -12.31 -9.41
CA GLU A 98 -19.92 -12.56 -8.98
C GLU A 98 -20.31 -11.86 -7.67
N ASN A 99 -19.33 -11.42 -6.88
CA ASN A 99 -19.54 -10.81 -5.56
C ASN A 99 -18.96 -9.38 -5.50
N PRO A 100 -19.64 -8.36 -6.05
CA PRO A 100 -19.12 -6.98 -6.12
C PRO A 100 -18.92 -6.32 -4.75
N ASN A 101 -19.53 -6.87 -3.69
CA ASN A 101 -19.34 -6.41 -2.32
C ASN A 101 -18.14 -7.07 -1.61
N LEU A 102 -17.56 -8.11 -2.22
CA LEU A 102 -16.33 -8.74 -1.77
C LEU A 102 -15.13 -8.02 -2.41
N LYS A 103 -14.14 -7.69 -1.63
CA LYS A 103 -12.84 -7.26 -2.15
C LYS A 103 -11.93 -8.47 -2.20
N VAL A 104 -11.39 -8.77 -3.36
CA VAL A 104 -10.48 -9.90 -3.53
C VAL A 104 -9.09 -9.38 -3.81
N VAL A 105 -8.11 -9.85 -3.04
CA VAL A 105 -6.71 -9.46 -3.17
C VAL A 105 -5.83 -10.69 -3.25
N LYS A 106 -4.70 -10.58 -3.96
CA LYS A 106 -3.68 -11.62 -4.03
C LYS A 106 -2.33 -11.10 -3.55
N ILE A 107 -1.59 -11.93 -2.82
CA ILE A 107 -0.29 -11.61 -2.22
C ILE A 107 0.71 -12.66 -2.65
N ASP A 108 1.74 -12.25 -3.39
CA ASP A 108 2.85 -13.11 -3.75
C ASP A 108 3.74 -13.36 -2.53
N VAL A 109 3.83 -14.62 -2.10
CA VAL A 109 4.58 -15.01 -0.90
C VAL A 109 6.08 -14.85 -1.06
N ASP A 110 6.59 -14.89 -2.28
CA ASP A 110 8.03 -14.73 -2.55
C ASP A 110 8.48 -13.27 -2.35
N GLN A 111 7.56 -12.31 -2.52
CA GLN A 111 7.84 -10.89 -2.43
C GLN A 111 7.37 -10.26 -1.11
N ASN A 112 6.51 -10.93 -0.32
CA ASN A 112 5.85 -10.35 0.85
C ASN A 112 6.01 -11.25 2.08
N GLN A 113 7.25 -11.56 2.45
CA GLN A 113 7.55 -12.54 3.50
C GLN A 113 7.08 -12.13 4.91
N ASN A 114 7.02 -10.83 5.22
CA ASN A 114 6.50 -10.36 6.51
C ASN A 114 5.01 -10.68 6.64
N LEU A 115 4.22 -10.49 5.58
CA LEU A 115 2.80 -10.87 5.56
C LEU A 115 2.61 -12.38 5.66
N VAL A 116 3.46 -13.17 4.98
CA VAL A 116 3.47 -14.64 5.11
C VAL A 116 3.68 -15.06 6.56
N TYR A 117 4.59 -14.40 7.26
CA TYR A 117 4.89 -14.69 8.65
C TYR A 117 3.76 -14.28 9.58
N GLU A 118 3.22 -13.08 9.40
CA GLU A 118 2.12 -12.52 10.18
C GLU A 118 0.86 -13.38 10.08
N TYR A 119 0.47 -13.73 8.84
CA TYR A 119 -0.72 -14.54 8.57
C TYR A 119 -0.45 -16.06 8.58
N LYS A 120 0.77 -16.50 8.88
CA LYS A 120 1.17 -17.91 8.94
C LYS A 120 0.82 -18.68 7.67
N ALA A 121 0.95 -18.03 6.51
CA ALA A 121 0.65 -18.59 5.18
C ALA A 121 1.84 -19.45 4.66
N TYR A 122 2.31 -20.41 5.46
CA TYR A 122 3.45 -21.25 5.16
C TYR A 122 3.18 -22.35 4.12
N SER A 123 1.92 -22.59 3.83
CA SER A 123 1.46 -23.50 2.77
C SER A 123 0.58 -22.72 1.81
N ILE A 124 0.77 -22.87 0.51
CA ILE A 124 0.01 -22.16 -0.52
C ILE A 124 -0.72 -23.11 -1.46
N PRO A 125 -1.90 -22.65 -1.97
CA PRO A 125 -2.56 -21.41 -1.63
C PRO A 125 -3.11 -21.39 -0.20
N THR A 126 -3.11 -20.22 0.44
CA THR A 126 -3.83 -19.97 1.69
C THR A 126 -4.81 -18.84 1.46
N LEU A 127 -6.07 -19.09 1.68
CA LEU A 127 -7.12 -18.09 1.68
C LEU A 127 -7.38 -17.59 3.10
N VAL A 128 -7.45 -16.27 3.27
CA VAL A 128 -7.77 -15.62 4.54
C VAL A 128 -8.89 -14.62 4.33
N VAL A 129 -9.92 -14.69 5.14
CA VAL A 129 -11.02 -13.72 5.14
C VAL A 129 -10.77 -12.68 6.22
N ILE A 130 -10.80 -11.40 5.83
CA ILE A 130 -10.61 -10.27 6.73
C ILE A 130 -11.89 -9.43 6.75
N GLU A 131 -12.39 -9.15 7.95
CA GLU A 131 -13.52 -8.26 8.19
C GLU A 131 -13.18 -7.26 9.28
N ASN A 132 -13.38 -5.97 9.00
CA ASN A 132 -13.04 -4.91 9.96
C ASN A 132 -11.60 -5.00 10.47
N GLY A 133 -10.66 -5.34 9.57
CA GLY A 133 -9.23 -5.47 9.87
C GLY A 133 -8.84 -6.70 10.67
N LYS A 134 -9.72 -7.71 10.80
CA LYS A 134 -9.45 -8.94 11.56
C LYS A 134 -9.72 -10.17 10.72
N GLU A 135 -8.86 -11.16 10.87
CA GLU A 135 -9.10 -12.48 10.30
C GLU A 135 -10.33 -13.12 10.96
N THR A 136 -11.30 -13.52 10.15
CA THR A 136 -12.52 -14.20 10.59
C THR A 136 -12.55 -15.67 10.18
N ASN A 137 -11.93 -15.99 9.04
CA ASN A 137 -11.96 -17.35 8.51
C ASN A 137 -10.72 -17.63 7.65
N ARG A 138 -10.39 -18.92 7.43
CA ARG A 138 -9.31 -19.33 6.51
C ARG A 138 -9.50 -20.72 5.93
N ALA A 139 -8.86 -20.93 4.78
CA ALA A 139 -8.66 -22.25 4.19
C ALA A 139 -7.24 -22.40 3.63
N VAL A 140 -6.74 -23.64 3.58
CA VAL A 140 -5.41 -23.95 3.04
C VAL A 140 -5.55 -24.99 1.94
N GLY A 141 -4.92 -24.75 0.80
CA GLY A 141 -4.99 -25.58 -0.39
C GLY A 141 -6.03 -25.11 -1.41
N ALA A 142 -6.00 -25.70 -2.58
CA ALA A 142 -7.00 -25.43 -3.61
C ALA A 142 -8.33 -26.10 -3.21
N ILE A 143 -9.35 -25.26 -2.98
CA ILE A 143 -10.69 -25.68 -2.62
C ILE A 143 -11.67 -25.33 -3.75
N PRO A 144 -12.79 -26.07 -3.87
CA PRO A 144 -13.82 -25.77 -4.88
C PRO A 144 -14.55 -24.46 -4.58
N LYS A 145 -15.20 -23.89 -5.60
CA LYS A 145 -15.92 -22.61 -5.53
C LYS A 145 -16.93 -22.55 -4.39
N GLU A 146 -17.66 -23.61 -4.18
CA GLU A 146 -18.69 -23.73 -3.14
C GLU A 146 -18.07 -23.53 -1.74
N GLU A 147 -16.89 -24.08 -1.49
CA GLU A 147 -16.19 -23.89 -0.21
C GLU A 147 -15.63 -22.47 -0.08
N VAL A 148 -15.17 -21.83 -1.18
CA VAL A 148 -14.79 -20.41 -1.15
C VAL A 148 -15.99 -19.53 -0.79
N LEU A 149 -17.16 -19.81 -1.37
CA LEU A 149 -18.39 -19.08 -1.08
C LEU A 149 -18.88 -19.28 0.36
N GLU A 150 -18.65 -20.47 0.96
CA GLU A 150 -18.93 -20.71 2.37
C GLU A 150 -17.95 -19.95 3.29
N LEU A 151 -16.69 -19.84 2.86
CA LEU A 151 -15.63 -19.18 3.63
C LEU A 151 -15.91 -17.68 3.87
N ILE A 152 -16.57 -17.01 2.91
CA ILE A 152 -16.85 -15.57 2.92
C ILE A 152 -18.24 -15.21 3.48
N LYS A 153 -18.98 -16.14 4.04
CA LYS A 153 -20.28 -15.91 4.70
C LYS A 153 -20.10 -15.55 6.17
#